data_2c4db97e3eaf9f67df002f7f002fb11a
#
_entry.id   2c4db97e3eaf9f67df002f7f002fb11a
#
_cell.length_a   1.000
_cell.length_b   1.000
_cell.length_c   1.000
_cell.angle_alpha   90.00
_cell.angle_beta   90.00
_cell.angle_gamma   90.00
#
_symmetry.space_group_name_H-M   'P 1'
#
loop_
_entity.id
_entity.type
_entity.pdbx_description
1 polymer ?
#
loop_
_entity_poly.entity_id
_entity_poly.type
_entity_poly.pdbx_seq_one_letter_code
_entity_poly.pdbx_strand_id
1 'polypeptide(L)'
;MVIALVLAFALSAIVTVYMIFRIGDTRVPAVVGKTEVEAERMADKAGLKIKVQKRNDPTTPENVVIETRPAPNSSVKKDSSLTLVVSSGPSQTH
;
A
#
# COMPACT_ATOMS: atom_id res chain seq x y z
N MET A 1 -4.57 34.00 -32.11
CA MET A 1 -5.63 33.76 -31.12
C MET A 1 -6.02 32.29 -30.99
N VAL A 2 -6.35 31.65 -32.14
CA VAL A 2 -6.75 30.23 -32.10
C VAL A 2 -5.64 29.32 -31.58
N ILE A 3 -4.39 29.61 -31.93
CA ILE A 3 -3.22 28.82 -31.47
C ILE A 3 -3.07 28.88 -29.95
N ALA A 4 -3.28 30.05 -29.36
CA ALA A 4 -3.18 30.20 -27.91
C ALA A 4 -4.27 29.43 -27.19
N LEU A 5 -5.48 29.39 -27.72
CA LEU A 5 -6.58 28.59 -27.15
C LEU A 5 -6.32 27.09 -27.25
N VAL A 6 -5.78 26.67 -28.41
CA VAL A 6 -5.44 25.24 -28.60
C VAL A 6 -4.33 24.82 -27.62
N LEU A 7 -3.31 25.64 -27.45
CA LEU A 7 -2.22 25.35 -26.50
C LEU A 7 -2.73 25.28 -25.08
N ALA A 8 -3.59 26.22 -24.68
CA ALA A 8 -4.16 26.21 -23.33
C ALA A 8 -5.00 24.95 -23.09
N PHE A 9 -5.77 24.55 -24.06
CA PHE A 9 -6.58 23.34 -23.98
C PHE A 9 -5.71 22.09 -23.88
N ALA A 10 -4.66 22.00 -24.68
CA ALA A 10 -3.74 20.88 -24.67
C ALA A 10 -3.04 20.75 -23.32
N LEU A 11 -2.56 21.87 -22.76
CA LEU A 11 -1.93 21.88 -21.44
C LEU A 11 -2.91 21.46 -20.35
N SER A 12 -4.14 21.93 -20.42
CA SER A 12 -5.18 21.55 -19.47
C SER A 12 -5.45 20.04 -19.52
N ALA A 13 -5.53 19.47 -20.72
CA ALA A 13 -5.74 18.02 -20.89
C ALA A 13 -4.58 17.22 -20.30
N ILE A 14 -3.35 17.65 -20.53
CA ILE A 14 -2.16 16.98 -20.00
C ILE A 14 -2.16 17.01 -18.47
N VAL A 15 -2.47 18.15 -17.88
CA VAL A 15 -2.53 18.30 -16.41
C VAL A 15 -3.64 17.41 -15.84
N THR A 16 -4.80 17.37 -16.49
CA THR A 16 -5.91 16.54 -16.04
C THR A 16 -5.53 15.06 -16.05
N VAL A 17 -4.95 14.58 -17.15
CA VAL A 17 -4.50 13.18 -17.24
C VAL A 17 -3.45 12.87 -16.18
N TYR A 18 -2.50 13.75 -16.01
CA TYR A 18 -1.45 13.61 -15.00
C TYR A 18 -2.02 13.50 -13.59
N MET A 19 -2.98 14.35 -13.27
CA MET A 19 -3.64 14.34 -11.96
C MET A 19 -4.43 13.06 -11.72
N ILE A 20 -5.12 12.55 -12.73
CA ILE A 20 -5.86 11.29 -12.64
C ILE A 20 -4.92 10.14 -12.34
N PHE A 21 -3.79 10.07 -13.03
CA PHE A 21 -2.80 9.03 -12.78
C PHE A 21 -2.19 9.12 -11.37
N ARG A 22 -1.94 10.33 -10.89
CA ARG A 22 -1.41 10.51 -9.54
C ARG A 22 -2.39 10.16 -8.44
N ILE A 23 -3.66 10.53 -8.63
CA ILE A 23 -4.70 10.25 -7.64
C ILE A 23 -4.95 8.75 -7.53
N GLY A 24 -4.76 8.00 -8.62
CA GLY A 24 -4.94 6.56 -8.62
C GLY A 24 -3.86 5.79 -7.87
N ASP A 25 -2.74 6.45 -7.53
CA ASP A 25 -1.63 5.78 -6.87
C ASP A 25 -1.69 6.04 -5.36
N THR A 26 -1.27 5.04 -4.62
CA THR A 26 -1.11 5.14 -3.17
C THR A 26 0.22 4.52 -2.78
N ARG A 27 0.68 4.81 -1.59
CA ARG A 27 1.92 4.22 -1.08
C ARG A 27 1.60 3.13 -0.07
N VAL A 28 2.41 2.10 -0.08
CA VAL A 28 2.33 1.04 0.91
C VAL A 28 2.70 1.63 2.27
N PRO A 29 1.80 1.56 3.28
CA PRO A 29 2.12 2.09 4.59
C PRO A 29 3.23 1.30 5.27
N ALA A 30 4.00 1.97 6.11
CA ALA A 30 5.08 1.33 6.87
C ALA A 30 4.48 0.63 8.09
N VAL A 31 4.02 -0.58 7.91
CA VAL A 31 3.31 -1.34 8.95
C VAL A 31 4.16 -2.44 9.58
N VAL A 32 5.39 -2.61 9.13
CA VAL A 32 6.31 -3.59 9.71
C VAL A 32 6.57 -3.22 11.17
N GLY A 33 6.43 -4.19 12.06
CA GLY A 33 6.56 -3.98 13.50
C GLY A 33 5.27 -3.56 14.19
N LYS A 34 4.20 -3.34 13.44
CA LYS A 34 2.89 -3.02 14.00
C LYS A 34 2.04 -4.28 14.11
N THR A 35 0.98 -4.20 14.90
CA THR A 35 0.06 -5.32 15.03
C THR A 35 -0.74 -5.52 13.76
N GLU A 36 -1.26 -6.73 13.57
CA GLU A 36 -2.10 -7.07 12.43
C GLU A 36 -3.29 -6.10 12.30
N VAL A 37 -3.95 -5.80 13.42
CA VAL A 37 -5.11 -4.90 13.42
C VAL A 37 -4.73 -3.48 12.98
N GLU A 38 -3.64 -2.96 13.47
CA GLU A 38 -3.16 -1.63 13.06
C GLU A 38 -2.75 -1.61 11.59
N ALA A 39 -2.07 -2.66 11.14
CA ALA A 39 -1.67 -2.79 9.75
C ALA A 39 -2.88 -2.81 8.82
N GLU A 40 -3.93 -3.54 9.19
CA GLU A 40 -5.17 -3.58 8.43
C GLU A 40 -5.80 -2.20 8.33
N ARG A 41 -5.85 -1.47 9.42
CA ARG A 41 -6.40 -0.11 9.42
C ARG A 41 -5.63 0.82 8.51
N MET A 42 -4.32 0.76 8.58
CA MET A 42 -3.47 1.62 7.76
C MET A 42 -3.61 1.29 6.28
N ALA A 43 -3.66 0.01 5.94
CA ALA A 43 -3.85 -0.42 4.56
C ALA A 43 -5.24 -0.03 4.04
N ASP A 44 -6.26 -0.17 4.87
CA ASP A 44 -7.62 0.22 4.51
C ASP A 44 -7.70 1.72 4.22
N LYS A 45 -7.08 2.54 5.05
CA LYS A 45 -7.00 3.99 4.82
C LYS A 45 -6.26 4.33 3.54
N ALA A 46 -5.29 3.52 3.15
CA ALA A 46 -4.56 3.70 1.90
C ALA A 46 -5.32 3.17 0.69
N GLY A 47 -6.48 2.54 0.89
CA GLY A 47 -7.27 1.98 -0.20
C GLY A 47 -6.72 0.67 -0.74
N LEU A 48 -5.98 -0.07 0.06
CA LEU A 48 -5.37 -1.33 -0.33
C LEU A 48 -6.17 -2.52 0.22
N LYS A 49 -6.22 -3.58 -0.55
CA LYS A 49 -6.76 -4.86 -0.10
C LYS A 49 -5.66 -5.62 0.62
N ILE A 50 -6.04 -6.35 1.66
CA ILE A 50 -5.08 -7.04 2.51
C ILE A 50 -5.17 -8.54 2.31
N LYS A 51 -4.01 -9.18 2.17
CA LYS A 51 -3.86 -10.62 2.30
C LYS A 51 -2.92 -10.87 3.46
N VAL A 52 -3.32 -11.73 4.36
CA VAL A 52 -2.53 -12.07 5.54
C VAL A 52 -1.91 -13.44 5.36
N GLN A 53 -0.59 -13.51 5.53
CA GLN A 53 0.14 -14.76 5.60
C GLN A 53 0.79 -14.86 6.96
N LYS A 54 0.73 -16.01 7.57
CA LYS A 54 1.37 -16.23 8.85
C LYS A 54 2.67 -17.00 8.67
N ARG A 55 3.67 -16.61 9.45
CA ARG A 55 4.97 -17.26 9.46
C ARG A 55 5.44 -17.39 10.90
N ASN A 56 6.00 -18.54 11.23
CA ASN A 56 6.62 -18.72 12.54
C ASN A 56 7.89 -17.86 12.63
N ASP A 57 7.96 -17.04 13.67
CA ASP A 57 9.13 -16.22 13.92
C ASP A 57 9.40 -16.18 15.42
N PRO A 58 10.44 -16.85 15.90
CA PRO A 58 10.73 -16.93 17.32
C PRO A 58 11.18 -15.60 17.92
N THR A 59 11.56 -14.63 17.09
CA THR A 59 12.04 -13.34 17.56
C THR A 59 10.97 -12.26 17.52
N THR A 60 9.82 -12.54 16.93
CA THR A 60 8.75 -11.56 16.77
C THR A 60 7.51 -12.04 17.52
N PRO A 61 6.88 -11.18 18.35
CA PRO A 61 5.65 -11.55 19.02
C PRO A 61 4.54 -11.91 18.05
N GLU A 62 3.61 -12.73 18.52
CA GLU A 62 2.45 -13.13 17.73
C GLU A 62 1.63 -11.92 17.30
N ASN A 63 1.08 -11.98 16.09
CA ASN A 63 0.24 -10.94 15.49
C ASN A 63 0.97 -9.64 15.13
N VAL A 64 2.29 -9.65 15.07
CA VAL A 64 3.07 -8.51 14.62
C VAL A 64 3.52 -8.72 13.18
N VAL A 65 3.42 -7.67 12.37
CA VAL A 65 3.80 -7.74 10.95
C VAL A 65 5.32 -7.82 10.85
N ILE A 66 5.80 -8.86 10.16
CA ILE A 66 7.22 -9.09 9.93
C ILE A 66 7.67 -8.42 8.64
N GLU A 67 6.84 -8.53 7.61
CA GLU A 67 7.19 -8.11 6.27
C GLU A 67 5.92 -7.75 5.50
N THR A 68 6.07 -6.90 4.50
CA THR A 68 4.99 -6.59 3.57
C THR A 68 5.47 -6.76 2.13
N ARG A 69 4.57 -7.13 1.27
CA ARG A 69 4.80 -7.21 -0.18
C ARG A 69 3.65 -6.53 -0.91
N PRO A 70 3.89 -5.47 -1.66
CA PRO A 70 5.18 -4.78 -1.94
C PRO A 70 5.85 -4.19 -0.71
N ALA A 71 7.09 -3.78 -0.88
CA ALA A 71 7.88 -3.18 0.20
C ALA A 71 7.23 -1.90 0.75
N PRO A 72 7.45 -1.54 2.02
CA PRO A 72 6.95 -0.29 2.57
C PRO A 72 7.41 0.92 1.74
N ASN A 73 6.56 1.93 1.65
CA ASN A 73 6.79 3.15 0.88
C ASN A 73 6.85 2.96 -0.64
N SER A 74 6.52 1.78 -1.13
CA SER A 74 6.38 1.55 -2.57
C SER A 74 5.12 2.20 -3.10
N SER A 75 5.19 2.72 -4.31
CA SER A 75 4.03 3.29 -4.97
C SER A 75 3.24 2.17 -5.65
N VAL A 76 1.96 2.06 -5.33
CA VAL A 76 1.07 1.05 -5.89
C VAL A 76 -0.25 1.69 -6.26
N LYS A 77 -1.02 1.05 -7.11
CA LYS A 77 -2.34 1.55 -7.46
C LYS A 77 -3.33 1.24 -6.34
N LYS A 78 -4.33 2.11 -6.18
CA LYS A 78 -5.44 1.82 -5.27
C LYS A 78 -6.10 0.50 -5.66
N ASP A 79 -6.66 -0.17 -4.67
CA ASP A 79 -7.26 -1.50 -4.79
C ASP A 79 -6.24 -2.62 -5.08
N SER A 80 -4.95 -2.32 -5.06
CA SER A 80 -3.92 -3.34 -5.13
C SER A 80 -3.93 -4.18 -3.87
N SER A 81 -3.51 -5.44 -4.00
CA SER A 81 -3.40 -6.33 -2.84
C SER A 81 -2.08 -6.09 -2.14
N LEU A 82 -2.14 -5.92 -0.83
CA LEU A 82 -0.98 -5.81 0.03
C LEU A 82 -0.90 -7.09 0.87
N THR A 83 0.18 -7.85 0.71
CA THR A 83 0.39 -9.04 1.50
C THR A 83 1.13 -8.67 2.79
N LEU A 84 0.52 -9.01 3.91
CA LEU A 84 1.12 -8.83 5.22
C LEU A 84 1.62 -10.18 5.73
N VAL A 85 2.90 -10.29 5.99
CA VAL A 85 3.45 -11.47 6.64
C VAL A 85 3.46 -11.18 8.14
N VAL A 86 2.65 -11.91 8.86
CA VAL A 86 2.41 -11.69 10.29
C VAL A 86 3.02 -12.85 11.06
N SER A 87 3.67 -12.53 12.17
CA SER A 87 4.24 -13.56 13.04
C SER A 87 3.14 -14.36 13.73
N SER A 88 3.26 -15.67 13.69
CA SER A 88 2.44 -16.57 14.50
C SER A 88 3.12 -16.88 15.84
N GLY A 89 4.19 -16.16 16.15
CA GLY A 89 5.00 -16.41 17.33
C GLY A 89 5.97 -17.55 17.14
N PRO A 90 6.64 -17.97 18.22
CA PRO A 90 7.52 -19.13 18.13
C PRO A 90 6.72 -20.38 17.76
N SER A 91 7.38 -21.26 17.02
CA SER A 91 6.75 -22.52 16.63
C SER A 91 6.36 -23.29 17.88
N GLN A 92 5.09 -23.54 18.04
CA GLN A 92 4.58 -24.31 19.16
C GLN A 92 4.43 -25.75 18.73
N THR A 93 5.26 -26.57 19.26
CA THR A 93 5.16 -27.99 19.06
C THR A 93 4.24 -28.58 20.09
N HIS A 94 3.21 -29.15 19.64
CA HIS A 94 2.28 -29.87 20.52
C HIS A 94 2.29 -31.33 20.19
#